data_dcf652f05ab71ec28fc08b1cdd3671ac
#
_entry.id   dcf652f05ab71ec28fc08b1cdd3671ac
#
_cell.length_a   1.000
_cell.length_b   1.000
_cell.length_c   1.000
_cell.angle_alpha   90.00
_cell.angle_beta   90.00
_cell.angle_gamma   90.00
#
_symmetry.space_group_name_H-M   'P 1'
#
loop_
_entity.id
_entity.type
_entity.pdbx_description
1 polymer ?
#
loop_
_entity_poly.entity_id
_entity_poly.type
_entity_poly.pdbx_seq_one_letter_code
_entity_poly.pdbx_strand_id
1 'polypeptide(L)'
;GITAPSMLDGKSYGISTAGSSFHYMGAKMAAAEGITLQYKPLQKVGAIIGALKSGQIDAWSIVPHIAKPLAGSGAVHIIGDVATYLPDYQVTTLFTSAKNASEEKQMTQDYLAAYSKGAAEYNAAMIARSGGDAGEAAMVDLLHKYVYTDQPREKAAPSIINGTMRLNEGAKMNVASIRDQLEWFQSEDLVGKDIPLDALIDTSFVETVGA
;
A
#
# COMPACT_ATOMS: atom_id res chain seq x y z
N GLY A 1 -21.12 1.66 18.06
CA GLY A 1 -20.38 1.09 16.94
C GLY A 1 -18.89 0.97 17.26
N ILE A 2 -18.12 0.34 16.39
CA ILE A 2 -16.65 0.20 16.51
C ILE A 2 -16.03 1.55 16.16
N THR A 3 -15.24 2.13 17.06
CA THR A 3 -14.62 3.47 16.90
C THR A 3 -13.11 3.47 17.11
N ALA A 4 -12.52 2.31 17.47
CA ALA A 4 -11.09 2.15 17.65
C ALA A 4 -10.65 0.73 17.25
N PRO A 5 -9.41 0.52 16.81
CA PRO A 5 -8.89 -0.80 16.45
C PRO A 5 -8.95 -1.83 17.58
N SER A 6 -8.70 -1.43 18.83
CA SER A 6 -8.81 -2.32 20.01
C SER A 6 -10.21 -2.92 20.22
N MET A 7 -11.26 -2.32 19.65
CA MET A 7 -12.64 -2.84 19.74
C MET A 7 -12.91 -3.97 18.73
N LEU A 8 -11.92 -4.34 17.92
CA LEU A 8 -12.04 -5.42 16.93
C LEU A 8 -11.75 -6.82 17.49
N ASP A 9 -11.52 -6.96 18.79
CA ASP A 9 -11.28 -8.28 19.37
C ASP A 9 -12.42 -9.27 19.08
N GLY A 10 -12.07 -10.43 18.53
CA GLY A 10 -13.01 -11.47 18.11
C GLY A 10 -13.87 -11.10 16.89
N LYS A 11 -13.65 -9.94 16.25
CA LYS A 11 -14.43 -9.46 15.11
C LYS A 11 -13.96 -10.00 13.77
N SER A 12 -14.86 -9.95 12.77
CA SER A 12 -14.58 -10.36 11.41
C SER A 12 -13.81 -9.28 10.64
N TYR A 13 -12.74 -9.69 9.97
CA TYR A 13 -11.85 -8.81 9.22
C TYR A 13 -11.69 -9.29 7.78
N GLY A 14 -12.03 -8.42 6.81
CA GLY A 14 -11.99 -8.76 5.40
C GLY A 14 -10.56 -8.80 4.86
N ILE A 15 -10.27 -9.86 4.09
CA ILE A 15 -9.02 -9.99 3.33
C ILE A 15 -9.33 -10.46 1.92
N SER A 16 -8.43 -10.24 0.96
CA SER A 16 -8.61 -10.85 -0.37
C SER A 16 -8.29 -12.34 -0.32
N THR A 17 -7.10 -12.69 0.14
CA THR A 17 -6.64 -14.08 0.32
C THR A 17 -5.72 -14.14 1.55
N ALA A 18 -5.48 -15.33 2.07
CA ALA A 18 -4.39 -15.55 3.02
C ALA A 18 -3.07 -15.07 2.39
N GLY A 19 -2.24 -14.38 3.17
CA GLY A 19 -0.99 -13.80 2.69
C GLY A 19 -1.13 -12.52 1.86
N SER A 20 -2.33 -11.95 1.69
CA SER A 20 -2.46 -10.64 1.06
C SER A 20 -1.95 -9.51 1.95
N SER A 21 -1.65 -8.34 1.35
CA SER A 21 -1.31 -7.13 2.13
C SER A 21 -2.39 -6.78 3.17
N PHE A 22 -3.66 -7.06 2.87
CA PHE A 22 -4.75 -6.86 3.83
C PHE A 22 -4.64 -7.80 5.04
N HIS A 23 -4.21 -9.05 4.82
CA HIS A 23 -3.97 -10.01 5.90
C HIS A 23 -2.80 -9.56 6.78
N TYR A 24 -1.67 -9.21 6.17
CA TYR A 24 -0.50 -8.71 6.88
C TYR A 24 -0.81 -7.45 7.70
N MET A 25 -1.47 -6.44 7.10
CA MET A 25 -1.86 -5.22 7.83
C MET A 25 -2.78 -5.53 9.02
N GLY A 26 -3.76 -6.41 8.84
CA GLY A 26 -4.66 -6.83 9.92
C GLY A 26 -3.92 -7.56 11.04
N ALA A 27 -2.99 -8.46 10.69
CA ALA A 27 -2.20 -9.22 11.66
C ALA A 27 -1.28 -8.32 12.51
N LYS A 28 -0.60 -7.35 11.87
CA LYS A 28 0.29 -6.41 12.58
C LYS A 28 -0.49 -5.49 13.50
N MET A 29 -1.66 -5.00 13.06
CA MET A 29 -2.57 -4.23 13.91
C MET A 29 -3.07 -5.09 15.09
N ALA A 30 -3.54 -6.30 14.84
CA ALA A 30 -4.06 -7.18 15.89
C ALA A 30 -3.00 -7.52 16.94
N ALA A 31 -1.77 -7.80 16.51
CA ALA A 31 -0.64 -8.06 17.41
C ALA A 31 -0.32 -6.83 18.28
N ALA A 32 -0.31 -5.63 17.70
CA ALA A 32 -0.03 -4.39 18.44
C ALA A 32 -1.13 -4.03 19.44
N GLU A 33 -2.39 -4.29 19.10
CA GLU A 33 -3.54 -4.04 19.99
C GLU A 33 -3.80 -5.19 20.99
N GLY A 34 -3.10 -6.32 20.87
CA GLY A 34 -3.30 -7.50 21.72
C GLY A 34 -4.66 -8.17 21.52
N ILE A 35 -5.20 -8.14 20.30
CA ILE A 35 -6.52 -8.66 19.93
C ILE A 35 -6.42 -9.81 18.93
N THR A 36 -7.52 -10.53 18.75
CA THR A 36 -7.66 -11.62 17.77
C THR A 36 -8.69 -11.25 16.71
N LEU A 37 -8.37 -11.47 15.43
CA LEU A 37 -9.26 -11.23 14.31
C LEU A 37 -9.72 -12.52 13.66
N GLN A 38 -10.97 -12.54 13.16
CA GLN A 38 -11.51 -13.60 12.33
C GLN A 38 -11.39 -13.24 10.86
N TYR A 39 -10.32 -13.66 10.19
CA TYR A 39 -10.08 -13.33 8.79
C TYR A 39 -11.10 -13.98 7.86
N LYS A 40 -11.69 -13.17 6.96
CA LYS A 40 -12.69 -13.59 5.96
C LYS A 40 -12.14 -13.36 4.57
N PRO A 41 -11.68 -14.39 3.85
CA PRO A 41 -11.18 -14.24 2.47
C PRO A 41 -12.34 -14.04 1.50
N LEU A 42 -12.38 -12.89 0.84
CA LEU A 42 -13.46 -12.46 -0.07
C LEU A 42 -12.97 -12.23 -1.50
N GLN A 43 -11.71 -12.52 -1.79
CA GLN A 43 -11.04 -12.51 -3.08
C GLN A 43 -10.96 -11.12 -3.76
N LYS A 44 -12.07 -10.44 -3.96
CA LYS A 44 -12.14 -9.18 -4.73
C LYS A 44 -12.46 -8.00 -3.84
N VAL A 45 -11.82 -6.86 -4.10
CA VAL A 45 -12.07 -5.58 -3.41
C VAL A 45 -13.56 -5.23 -3.39
N GLY A 46 -14.27 -5.38 -4.51
CA GLY A 46 -15.71 -5.11 -4.58
C GLY A 46 -16.54 -6.01 -3.65
N ALA A 47 -16.15 -7.28 -3.48
CA ALA A 47 -16.83 -8.19 -2.55
C ALA A 47 -16.58 -7.79 -1.10
N ILE A 48 -15.35 -7.37 -0.76
CA ILE A 48 -15.02 -6.88 0.58
C ILE A 48 -15.81 -5.61 0.91
N ILE A 49 -15.89 -4.67 -0.03
CA ILE A 49 -16.72 -3.45 0.11
C ILE A 49 -18.20 -3.82 0.35
N GLY A 50 -18.73 -4.75 -0.43
CA GLY A 50 -20.11 -5.22 -0.27
C GLY A 50 -20.37 -5.85 1.09
N ALA A 51 -19.46 -6.73 1.53
CA ALA A 51 -19.54 -7.41 2.83
C ALA A 51 -19.44 -6.42 4.00
N LEU A 52 -18.55 -5.42 3.90
CA LEU A 52 -18.42 -4.38 4.92
C LEU A 52 -19.68 -3.50 5.02
N LYS A 53 -20.22 -3.06 3.87
CA LYS A 53 -21.45 -2.24 3.82
C LYS A 53 -22.68 -2.99 4.31
N SER A 54 -22.74 -4.30 4.13
CA SER A 54 -23.86 -5.14 4.59
C SER A 54 -23.70 -5.68 6.01
N GLY A 55 -22.57 -5.39 6.69
CA GLY A 55 -22.28 -5.89 8.03
C GLY A 55 -21.92 -7.38 8.09
N GLN A 56 -21.56 -8.00 6.96
CA GLN A 56 -21.04 -9.38 6.93
C GLN A 56 -19.61 -9.48 7.44
N ILE A 57 -18.87 -8.39 7.39
CA ILE A 57 -17.59 -8.20 8.07
C ILE A 57 -17.60 -6.90 8.86
N ASP A 58 -16.81 -6.84 9.93
CA ASP A 58 -16.75 -5.71 10.84
C ASP A 58 -15.70 -4.68 10.43
N ALA A 59 -14.57 -5.11 9.83
CA ALA A 59 -13.46 -4.24 9.49
C ALA A 59 -12.66 -4.71 8.28
N TRP A 60 -11.85 -3.79 7.76
CA TRP A 60 -10.92 -4.00 6.66
C TRP A 60 -9.89 -2.87 6.60
N SER A 61 -8.64 -3.14 6.20
CA SER A 61 -7.63 -2.14 5.86
C SER A 61 -7.55 -1.94 4.37
N ILE A 62 -7.58 -0.68 3.92
CA ILE A 62 -7.55 -0.36 2.49
C ILE A 62 -6.91 1.01 2.25
N VAL A 63 -6.48 1.22 1.02
CA VAL A 63 -5.89 2.46 0.54
C VAL A 63 -6.85 3.67 0.63
N PRO A 64 -6.32 4.88 0.84
CA PRO A 64 -7.14 6.07 1.15
C PRO A 64 -8.17 6.44 0.09
N HIS A 65 -7.87 6.25 -1.20
CA HIS A 65 -8.81 6.59 -2.28
C HIS A 65 -10.08 5.72 -2.32
N ILE A 66 -10.08 4.60 -1.59
CA ILE A 66 -11.28 3.76 -1.39
C ILE A 66 -11.89 4.05 -0.02
N ALA A 67 -11.07 4.13 1.05
CA ALA A 67 -11.56 4.36 2.41
C ALA A 67 -12.28 5.71 2.58
N LYS A 68 -11.68 6.80 2.08
CA LYS A 68 -12.23 8.16 2.23
C LYS A 68 -13.60 8.34 1.58
N PRO A 69 -13.85 7.93 0.30
CA PRO A 69 -15.18 8.00 -0.27
C PRO A 69 -16.23 7.13 0.45
N LEU A 70 -15.85 5.94 0.93
CA LEU A 70 -16.76 5.09 1.70
C LEU A 70 -17.14 5.76 3.03
N ALA A 71 -16.19 6.35 3.72
CA ALA A 71 -16.45 7.10 4.96
C ALA A 71 -17.28 8.37 4.68
N GLY A 72 -16.94 9.13 3.63
CA GLY A 72 -17.68 10.31 3.22
C GLY A 72 -19.14 10.05 2.86
N SER A 73 -19.45 8.84 2.37
CA SER A 73 -20.83 8.42 2.11
C SER A 73 -21.58 7.94 3.36
N GLY A 74 -20.92 7.90 4.52
CA GLY A 74 -21.50 7.37 5.76
C GLY A 74 -21.62 5.85 5.81
N ALA A 75 -21.07 5.14 4.81
CA ALA A 75 -21.17 3.69 4.73
C ALA A 75 -20.26 2.98 5.76
N VAL A 76 -19.16 3.62 6.15
CA VAL A 76 -18.17 3.09 7.10
C VAL A 76 -17.59 4.23 7.96
N HIS A 77 -16.84 3.86 8.99
CA HIS A 77 -16.01 4.78 9.78
C HIS A 77 -14.54 4.42 9.61
N ILE A 78 -13.66 5.41 9.44
CA ILE A 78 -12.21 5.21 9.54
C ILE A 78 -11.88 5.23 11.04
N ILE A 79 -11.36 4.11 11.56
CA ILE A 79 -11.09 3.91 13.00
C ILE A 79 -9.61 3.98 13.36
N GLY A 80 -8.72 4.09 12.37
CA GLY A 80 -7.28 4.22 12.58
C GLY A 80 -6.52 4.24 11.27
N ASP A 81 -5.23 4.51 11.39
CA ASP A 81 -4.28 4.57 10.29
C ASP A 81 -3.31 3.38 10.37
N VAL A 82 -3.14 2.67 9.26
CA VAL A 82 -2.18 1.54 9.17
C VAL A 82 -0.76 1.99 9.49
N ALA A 83 -0.40 3.23 9.13
CA ALA A 83 0.91 3.79 9.42
C ALA A 83 1.25 3.87 10.93
N THR A 84 0.25 3.85 11.81
CA THR A 84 0.46 3.76 13.27
C THR A 84 1.10 2.43 13.66
N TYR A 85 0.79 1.35 12.97
CA TYR A 85 1.27 0.00 13.24
C TYR A 85 2.43 -0.42 12.35
N LEU A 86 2.51 0.17 11.18
CA LEU A 86 3.49 -0.13 10.13
C LEU A 86 4.10 1.16 9.60
N PRO A 87 4.89 1.88 10.42
CA PRO A 87 5.59 3.07 9.95
C PRO A 87 6.54 2.71 8.80
N ASP A 88 6.56 3.54 7.77
CA ASP A 88 7.37 3.34 6.56
C ASP A 88 7.17 1.99 5.84
N TYR A 89 5.95 1.45 5.88
CA TYR A 89 5.58 0.19 5.23
C TYR A 89 5.89 0.22 3.73
N GLN A 90 6.73 -0.70 3.28
CA GLN A 90 7.00 -0.92 1.85
C GLN A 90 5.84 -1.72 1.23
N VAL A 91 4.76 -1.02 0.89
CA VAL A 91 3.52 -1.63 0.34
C VAL A 91 3.74 -2.19 -1.05
N THR A 92 4.50 -1.48 -1.88
CA THR A 92 4.79 -1.84 -3.26
C THR A 92 6.28 -1.73 -3.56
N THR A 93 6.75 -2.56 -4.49
CA THR A 93 8.13 -2.58 -4.95
C THR A 93 8.18 -2.52 -6.47
N LEU A 94 9.28 -2.03 -7.01
CA LEU A 94 9.64 -2.24 -8.40
C LEU A 94 10.34 -3.60 -8.52
N PHE A 95 9.96 -4.37 -9.50
CA PHE A 95 10.57 -5.67 -9.77
C PHE A 95 10.84 -5.87 -11.24
N THR A 96 11.85 -6.66 -11.55
CA THR A 96 12.20 -7.05 -12.90
C THR A 96 12.62 -8.53 -12.93
N SER A 97 12.86 -9.10 -14.10
CA SER A 97 13.39 -10.47 -14.20
C SER A 97 14.85 -10.52 -13.77
N ALA A 98 15.28 -11.67 -13.22
CA ALA A 98 16.69 -11.91 -12.92
C ALA A 98 17.58 -11.72 -14.16
N LYS A 99 17.07 -12.05 -15.35
CA LYS A 99 17.74 -11.81 -16.63
C LYS A 99 18.00 -10.32 -16.86
N ASN A 100 16.98 -9.47 -16.72
CA ASN A 100 17.16 -8.03 -16.90
C ASN A 100 18.14 -7.45 -15.85
N ALA A 101 18.04 -7.89 -14.60
CA ALA A 101 18.95 -7.44 -13.55
C ALA A 101 20.42 -7.83 -13.82
N SER A 102 20.67 -9.00 -14.44
CA SER A 102 22.02 -9.48 -14.72
C SER A 102 22.58 -9.03 -16.08
N GLU A 103 21.77 -9.11 -17.15
CA GLU A 103 22.21 -8.90 -18.53
C GLU A 103 21.89 -7.49 -19.05
N GLU A 104 20.85 -6.81 -18.51
CA GLU A 104 20.37 -5.50 -18.95
C GLU A 104 20.51 -4.45 -17.85
N LYS A 105 21.65 -4.43 -17.18
CA LYS A 105 21.91 -3.55 -16.01
C LYS A 105 21.69 -2.08 -16.33
N GLN A 106 22.17 -1.61 -17.48
CA GLN A 106 22.02 -0.19 -17.86
C GLN A 106 20.55 0.18 -18.02
N MET A 107 19.76 -0.66 -18.69
CA MET A 107 18.31 -0.46 -18.84
C MET A 107 17.62 -0.39 -17.47
N THR A 108 17.98 -1.28 -16.54
CA THR A 108 17.42 -1.28 -15.18
C THR A 108 17.78 0.00 -14.43
N GLN A 109 19.03 0.46 -14.54
CA GLN A 109 19.48 1.72 -13.94
C GLN A 109 18.77 2.93 -14.53
N ASP A 110 18.64 3.01 -15.85
CA ASP A 110 17.95 4.10 -16.54
C ASP A 110 16.47 4.17 -16.15
N TYR A 111 15.82 3.00 -16.03
CA TYR A 111 14.43 2.92 -15.55
C TYR A 111 14.30 3.45 -14.12
N LEU A 112 15.17 3.03 -13.21
CA LEU A 112 15.15 3.48 -11.81
C LEU A 112 15.48 4.98 -11.69
N ALA A 113 16.37 5.51 -12.52
CA ALA A 113 16.66 6.93 -12.58
C ALA A 113 15.43 7.74 -13.03
N ALA A 114 14.74 7.28 -14.07
CA ALA A 114 13.51 7.90 -14.56
C ALA A 114 12.39 7.84 -13.50
N TYR A 115 12.22 6.68 -12.85
CA TYR A 115 11.27 6.52 -11.74
C TYR A 115 11.59 7.47 -10.59
N SER A 116 12.86 7.55 -10.17
CA SER A 116 13.30 8.44 -9.07
C SER A 116 12.98 9.89 -9.35
N LYS A 117 13.21 10.35 -10.59
CA LYS A 117 12.85 11.70 -11.02
C LYS A 117 11.34 11.93 -10.93
N GLY A 118 10.54 11.02 -11.48
CA GLY A 118 9.08 11.11 -11.40
C GLY A 118 8.55 11.09 -9.97
N ALA A 119 9.12 10.24 -9.09
CA ALA A 119 8.77 10.18 -7.68
C ALA A 119 9.08 11.49 -6.93
N ALA A 120 10.20 12.13 -7.24
CA ALA A 120 10.55 13.44 -6.66
C ALA A 120 9.57 14.54 -7.10
N GLU A 121 9.25 14.62 -8.39
CA GLU A 121 8.27 15.56 -8.93
C GLU A 121 6.87 15.33 -8.33
N TYR A 122 6.48 14.06 -8.21
CA TYR A 122 5.22 13.66 -7.57
C TYR A 122 5.18 14.08 -6.10
N ASN A 123 6.19 13.75 -5.30
CA ASN A 123 6.25 14.13 -3.90
C ASN A 123 6.23 15.66 -3.71
N ALA A 124 6.95 16.40 -4.56
CA ALA A 124 6.94 17.86 -4.52
C ALA A 124 5.54 18.43 -4.78
N ALA A 125 4.83 17.91 -5.78
CA ALA A 125 3.50 18.40 -6.15
C ALA A 125 2.40 17.94 -5.20
N MET A 126 2.36 16.62 -4.87
CA MET A 126 1.22 15.98 -4.22
C MET A 126 1.38 15.88 -2.69
N ILE A 127 2.61 15.77 -2.18
CA ILE A 127 2.88 15.61 -0.74
C ILE A 127 3.28 16.96 -0.12
N ALA A 128 4.36 17.56 -0.64
CA ALA A 128 4.87 18.85 -0.14
C ALA A 128 4.05 20.04 -0.61
N ARG A 129 3.26 19.89 -1.69
CA ARG A 129 2.44 20.93 -2.32
C ARG A 129 3.25 22.19 -2.65
N SER A 130 4.50 22.03 -3.05
CA SER A 130 5.45 23.14 -3.29
C SER A 130 4.96 24.11 -4.36
N GLY A 131 4.17 23.64 -5.33
CA GLY A 131 3.54 24.46 -6.36
C GLY A 131 2.13 24.96 -6.02
N GLY A 132 1.67 24.75 -4.77
CA GLY A 132 0.29 25.05 -4.36
C GLY A 132 -0.76 24.30 -5.19
N ASP A 133 -1.96 24.86 -5.28
CA ASP A 133 -3.08 24.23 -5.99
C ASP A 133 -2.80 24.07 -7.50
N ALA A 134 -2.06 24.97 -8.10
CA ALA A 134 -1.70 24.89 -9.52
C ALA A 134 -0.74 23.73 -9.80
N GLY A 135 0.23 23.49 -8.91
CA GLY A 135 1.17 22.37 -9.01
C GLY A 135 0.47 21.02 -8.81
N GLU A 136 -0.43 20.93 -7.82
CA GLU A 136 -1.27 19.75 -7.61
C GLU A 136 -2.15 19.46 -8.83
N ALA A 137 -2.83 20.47 -9.36
CA ALA A 137 -3.70 20.32 -10.53
C ALA A 137 -2.92 19.83 -11.76
N ALA A 138 -1.74 20.39 -12.02
CA ALA A 138 -0.88 19.96 -13.12
C ALA A 138 -0.41 18.50 -12.97
N MET A 139 -0.07 18.07 -11.75
CA MET A 139 0.29 16.67 -11.48
C MET A 139 -0.92 15.74 -11.63
N VAL A 140 -2.10 16.16 -11.18
CA VAL A 140 -3.35 15.41 -11.40
C VAL A 140 -3.63 15.23 -12.88
N ASP A 141 -3.44 16.28 -13.71
CA ASP A 141 -3.61 16.21 -15.15
C ASP A 141 -2.60 15.26 -15.81
N LEU A 142 -1.38 15.22 -15.31
CA LEU A 142 -0.36 14.27 -15.76
C LEU A 142 -0.74 12.84 -15.41
N LEU A 143 -1.10 12.59 -14.15
CA LEU A 143 -1.48 11.25 -13.66
C LEU A 143 -2.72 10.73 -14.36
N HIS A 144 -3.72 11.57 -14.62
CA HIS A 144 -4.96 11.19 -15.28
C HIS A 144 -4.75 10.64 -16.71
N LYS A 145 -3.62 10.95 -17.35
CA LYS A 145 -3.27 10.34 -18.64
C LYS A 145 -3.02 8.83 -18.56
N TYR A 146 -2.79 8.30 -17.34
CA TYR A 146 -2.39 6.91 -17.12
C TYR A 146 -3.33 6.16 -16.17
N VAL A 147 -4.05 6.87 -15.29
CA VAL A 147 -4.96 6.26 -14.31
C VAL A 147 -6.35 6.89 -14.41
N TYR A 148 -7.39 6.07 -14.23
CA TYR A 148 -8.80 6.47 -14.37
C TYR A 148 -9.13 7.08 -15.73
N THR A 149 -8.49 6.60 -16.79
CA THR A 149 -8.64 7.11 -18.18
C THR A 149 -10.01 6.89 -18.78
N ASP A 150 -10.80 6.00 -18.18
CA ASP A 150 -12.20 5.70 -18.50
C ASP A 150 -13.20 6.70 -17.92
N GLN A 151 -12.73 7.65 -17.11
CA GLN A 151 -13.55 8.66 -16.43
C GLN A 151 -13.14 10.07 -16.85
N PRO A 152 -14.10 11.04 -16.88
CA PRO A 152 -13.75 12.43 -17.03
C PRO A 152 -12.83 12.91 -15.90
N ARG A 153 -11.94 13.84 -16.19
CA ARG A 153 -10.94 14.39 -15.25
C ARG A 153 -11.55 14.84 -13.93
N GLU A 154 -12.67 15.51 -13.95
CA GLU A 154 -13.37 16.02 -12.76
C GLU A 154 -13.90 14.92 -11.83
N LYS A 155 -14.12 13.71 -12.35
CA LYS A 155 -14.46 12.51 -11.57
C LYS A 155 -13.22 11.77 -11.08
N ALA A 156 -12.16 11.73 -11.89
CA ALA A 156 -10.91 11.07 -11.57
C ALA A 156 -10.07 11.83 -10.53
N ALA A 157 -10.04 13.17 -10.60
CA ALA A 157 -9.21 14.02 -9.75
C ALA A 157 -9.38 13.77 -8.24
N PRO A 158 -10.59 13.67 -7.67
CA PRO A 158 -10.75 13.36 -6.26
C PRO A 158 -10.15 12.00 -5.86
N SER A 159 -10.23 10.98 -6.72
CA SER A 159 -9.63 9.67 -6.47
C SER A 159 -8.12 9.72 -6.51
N ILE A 160 -7.53 10.44 -7.46
CA ILE A 160 -6.08 10.68 -7.55
C ILE A 160 -5.58 11.39 -6.29
N ILE A 161 -6.22 12.50 -5.90
CA ILE A 161 -5.85 13.27 -4.71
C ILE A 161 -6.02 12.46 -3.43
N ASN A 162 -7.15 11.77 -3.27
CA ASN A 162 -7.40 10.92 -2.09
C ASN A 162 -6.45 9.72 -1.99
N GLY A 163 -5.93 9.25 -3.13
CA GLY A 163 -4.98 8.15 -3.19
C GLY A 163 -3.52 8.56 -3.00
N THR A 164 -3.24 9.84 -2.78
CA THR A 164 -1.88 10.34 -2.63
C THR A 164 -1.20 9.72 -1.40
N MET A 165 -0.05 9.11 -1.64
CA MET A 165 0.84 8.55 -0.63
C MET A 165 2.28 8.92 -0.97
N ARG A 166 3.13 9.12 0.06
CA ARG A 166 4.55 9.43 -0.13
C ARG A 166 5.27 8.28 -0.84
N LEU A 167 6.09 8.61 -1.82
CA LEU A 167 7.02 7.69 -2.46
C LEU A 167 8.42 7.84 -1.85
N ASN A 168 9.17 6.75 -1.74
CA ASN A 168 10.55 6.82 -1.26
C ASN A 168 11.41 7.58 -2.27
N GLU A 169 12.08 8.64 -1.80
CA GLU A 169 12.99 9.42 -2.64
C GLU A 169 14.16 8.57 -3.14
N GLY A 170 14.57 8.81 -4.38
CA GLY A 170 15.64 8.04 -5.02
C GLY A 170 15.32 6.56 -5.22
N ALA A 171 14.04 6.18 -5.22
CA ALA A 171 13.59 4.78 -5.27
C ALA A 171 14.16 3.91 -4.14
N LYS A 172 14.54 4.49 -2.99
CA LYS A 172 15.14 3.76 -1.86
C LYS A 172 14.23 2.64 -1.38
N MET A 173 14.82 1.47 -1.19
CA MET A 173 14.12 0.29 -0.70
C MET A 173 14.17 0.23 0.82
N ASN A 174 13.02 0.08 1.47
CA ASN A 174 12.96 -0.15 2.92
C ASN A 174 13.16 -1.65 3.22
N VAL A 175 14.41 -2.02 3.45
CA VAL A 175 14.82 -3.42 3.69
C VAL A 175 14.25 -3.96 5.00
N ALA A 176 14.17 -3.14 6.06
CA ALA A 176 13.57 -3.57 7.32
C ALA A 176 12.10 -3.95 7.14
N SER A 177 11.34 -3.15 6.39
CA SER A 177 9.93 -3.48 6.11
C SER A 177 9.77 -4.76 5.30
N ILE A 178 10.63 -5.00 4.30
CA ILE A 178 10.58 -6.24 3.50
C ILE A 178 10.97 -7.45 4.36
N ARG A 179 11.97 -7.30 5.22
CA ARG A 179 12.37 -8.35 6.18
C ARG A 179 11.22 -8.71 7.13
N ASP A 180 10.58 -7.71 7.75
CA ASP A 180 9.45 -7.93 8.64
C ASP A 180 8.28 -8.64 7.94
N GLN A 181 8.02 -8.29 6.69
CA GLN A 181 7.02 -9.01 5.88
C GLN A 181 7.42 -10.47 5.64
N LEU A 182 8.67 -10.72 5.23
CA LEU A 182 9.17 -12.08 5.00
C LEU A 182 9.08 -12.94 6.27
N GLU A 183 9.54 -12.41 7.40
CA GLU A 183 9.50 -13.11 8.70
C GLU A 183 8.05 -13.42 9.11
N TRP A 184 7.13 -12.49 8.91
CA TRP A 184 5.73 -12.75 9.16
C TRP A 184 5.15 -13.83 8.22
N PHE A 185 5.42 -13.76 6.91
CA PHE A 185 4.99 -14.79 5.96
C PHE A 185 5.53 -16.18 6.32
N GLN A 186 6.77 -16.25 6.80
CA GLN A 186 7.41 -17.50 7.25
C GLN A 186 6.79 -18.01 8.56
N SER A 187 6.43 -17.11 9.48
CA SER A 187 5.77 -17.50 10.74
C SER A 187 4.37 -18.05 10.55
N GLU A 188 3.66 -17.57 9.51
CA GLU A 188 2.33 -18.04 9.14
C GLU A 188 2.35 -19.25 8.18
N ASP A 189 3.52 -19.83 7.90
CA ASP A 189 3.70 -20.93 6.95
C ASP A 189 3.19 -20.62 5.52
N LEU A 190 3.19 -19.34 5.13
CA LEU A 190 2.75 -18.87 3.82
C LEU A 190 3.86 -18.92 2.76
N VAL A 191 5.10 -18.92 3.19
CA VAL A 191 6.30 -19.09 2.36
C VAL A 191 7.31 -20.00 3.05
N GLY A 192 8.23 -20.59 2.28
CA GLY A 192 9.27 -21.47 2.83
C GLY A 192 10.16 -20.76 3.85
N LYS A 193 10.41 -21.41 4.97
CA LYS A 193 11.26 -20.88 6.06
C LYS A 193 12.74 -20.76 5.68
N ASP A 194 13.13 -21.43 4.62
CA ASP A 194 14.48 -21.46 4.05
C ASP A 194 14.74 -20.37 3.01
N ILE A 195 13.73 -19.59 2.65
CA ILE A 195 13.88 -18.49 1.69
C ILE A 195 14.62 -17.33 2.37
N PRO A 196 15.86 -17.00 1.95
CA PRO A 196 16.59 -15.88 2.51
C PRO A 196 16.13 -14.56 1.86
N LEU A 197 16.34 -13.45 2.56
CA LEU A 197 15.93 -12.12 2.09
C LEU A 197 16.60 -11.73 0.76
N ASP A 198 17.86 -12.07 0.58
CA ASP A 198 18.65 -11.77 -0.63
C ASP A 198 18.19 -12.54 -1.88
N ALA A 199 17.38 -13.59 -1.72
CA ALA A 199 16.70 -14.22 -2.85
C ALA A 199 15.52 -13.38 -3.38
N LEU A 200 15.02 -12.43 -2.58
CA LEU A 200 13.85 -11.62 -2.91
C LEU A 200 14.22 -10.21 -3.41
N ILE A 201 15.37 -9.68 -2.96
CA ILE A 201 15.75 -8.29 -3.23
C ILE A 201 17.15 -8.22 -3.82
N ASP A 202 17.35 -7.26 -4.74
CA ASP A 202 18.66 -6.87 -5.24
C ASP A 202 18.91 -5.41 -4.86
N THR A 203 19.79 -5.21 -3.88
CA THR A 203 20.14 -3.89 -3.36
C THR A 203 21.26 -3.19 -4.15
N SER A 204 21.77 -3.82 -5.22
CA SER A 204 22.88 -3.25 -6.01
C SER A 204 22.48 -2.06 -6.89
N PHE A 205 21.19 -1.86 -7.12
CA PHE A 205 20.65 -0.82 -8.01
C PHE A 205 20.17 0.43 -7.29
N VAL A 206 19.87 0.35 -6.00
CA VAL A 206 19.27 1.45 -5.22
C VAL A 206 19.86 1.54 -3.83
N GLU A 207 19.83 2.74 -3.25
CA GLU A 207 20.10 2.90 -1.82
C GLU A 207 18.99 2.26 -0.98
N THR A 208 19.34 1.81 0.21
CA THR A 208 18.41 1.20 1.14
C THR A 208 18.18 2.09 2.35
N VAL A 209 17.03 1.93 2.99
CA VAL A 209 16.70 2.49 4.30
C VAL A 209 16.27 1.35 5.22
N GLY A 210 16.45 1.54 6.53
CA GLY A 210 16.05 0.52 7.51
C GLY A 210 16.85 -0.79 7.43
N ALA A 211 18.11 -0.73 7.01
CA ALA A 211 18.99 -1.89 6.94
C ALA A 211 19.56 -2.26 8.33
#